data_4755f0104f36cdd28c4ffeed1ff8ad8b
#
_entry.id   4755f0104f36cdd28c4ffeed1ff8ad8b
#
_cell.length_a   1.000
_cell.length_b   1.000
_cell.length_c   1.000
_cell.angle_alpha   90.00
_cell.angle_beta   90.00
_cell.angle_gamma   90.00
#
_symmetry.space_group_name_H-M   'P 1'
#
loop_
_entity.id
_entity.type
_entity.pdbx_description
1 polymer ?
#
loop_
_entity_poly.entity_id
_entity_poly.type
_entity_poly.pdbx_seq_one_letter_code
_entity_poly.pdbx_strand_id
1 'polypeptide(L)'
;RWTGEHRIFARSLAEVVKKSVDKCRTHAVTTAVCLYGICALLSAICSPYGSIAWNGEREWYMGAVTICLMIGGFLLTAKYGGSCKTAIWLGEAAFVAVTLIGLLQKLGYDPLGLLKGYVVGDWEFTHMLTTLGNSNWLSGYYSVMFPFSMTLFHRAVEAGKKGPTLLAGTCNMLAMMLLLLQGSDSGVIVACTVMGVCFWLDRKQTGHWEVYFLFLAA
;
A
#
# COMPACT_ATOMS: atom_id res chain seq x y z
N ARG A 1 -11.52 45.62 -17.61
CA ARG A 1 -12.59 45.00 -16.79
C ARG A 1 -13.03 43.60 -17.30
N TRP A 2 -12.90 43.31 -18.58
CA TRP A 2 -13.31 42.03 -19.20
C TRP A 2 -12.43 40.82 -18.87
N THR A 3 -11.20 41.00 -18.49
CA THR A 3 -10.23 39.93 -18.24
C THR A 3 -10.44 39.17 -16.92
N GLY A 4 -11.16 39.74 -15.95
CA GLY A 4 -11.43 39.11 -14.66
C GLY A 4 -12.55 38.05 -14.72
N GLU A 5 -13.64 38.37 -15.41
CA GLU A 5 -14.81 37.46 -15.50
C GLU A 5 -14.48 36.20 -16.30
N HIS A 6 -13.71 36.32 -17.39
CA HIS A 6 -13.27 35.14 -18.15
C HIS A 6 -12.37 34.19 -17.36
N ARG A 7 -11.54 34.71 -16.46
CA ARG A 7 -10.71 33.86 -15.56
C ARG A 7 -11.55 33.15 -14.50
N ILE A 8 -12.55 33.79 -13.95
CA ILE A 8 -13.47 33.19 -12.96
C ILE A 8 -14.30 32.09 -13.65
N PHE A 9 -14.86 32.37 -14.81
CA PHE A 9 -15.62 31.40 -15.59
C PHE A 9 -14.78 30.19 -16.00
N ALA A 10 -13.56 30.40 -16.49
CA ALA A 10 -12.64 29.33 -16.86
C ALA A 10 -12.24 28.43 -15.65
N ARG A 11 -12.04 29.04 -14.45
CA ARG A 11 -11.79 28.28 -13.21
C ARG A 11 -13.01 27.47 -12.79
N SER A 12 -14.19 28.05 -12.83
CA SER A 12 -15.44 27.36 -12.51
C SER A 12 -15.68 26.18 -13.45
N LEU A 13 -15.45 26.39 -14.76
CA LEU A 13 -15.59 25.31 -15.76
C LEU A 13 -14.56 24.20 -15.55
N ALA A 14 -13.31 24.53 -15.25
CA ALA A 14 -12.26 23.57 -14.96
C ALA A 14 -12.56 22.74 -13.69
N GLU A 15 -13.13 23.35 -12.64
CA GLU A 15 -13.56 22.63 -11.43
C GLU A 15 -14.71 21.67 -11.71
N VAL A 16 -15.71 22.10 -12.50
CA VAL A 16 -16.86 21.24 -12.89
C VAL A 16 -16.39 20.05 -13.72
N VAL A 17 -15.53 20.30 -14.71
CA VAL A 17 -14.94 19.24 -15.53
C VAL A 17 -14.13 18.26 -14.67
N LYS A 18 -13.27 18.76 -13.79
CA LYS A 18 -12.47 17.93 -12.88
C LYS A 18 -13.37 17.06 -11.99
N LYS A 19 -14.40 17.64 -11.39
CA LYS A 19 -15.36 16.91 -10.55
C LYS A 19 -16.13 15.83 -11.32
N SER A 20 -16.49 16.10 -12.58
CA SER A 20 -17.16 15.14 -13.45
C SER A 20 -16.23 14.00 -13.87
N VAL A 21 -14.98 14.29 -14.20
CA VAL A 21 -13.96 13.28 -14.52
C VAL A 21 -13.65 12.40 -13.31
N ASP A 22 -13.48 12.98 -12.14
CA ASP A 22 -13.24 12.24 -10.89
C ASP A 22 -14.43 11.32 -10.55
N LYS A 23 -15.65 11.79 -10.76
CA LYS A 23 -16.87 11.00 -10.58
C LYS A 23 -16.94 9.83 -11.57
N CYS A 24 -16.70 10.05 -12.85
CA CYS A 24 -16.64 9.00 -13.86
C CYS A 24 -15.55 7.96 -13.54
N ARG A 25 -14.38 8.40 -13.12
CA ARG A 25 -13.26 7.51 -12.75
C ARG A 25 -13.62 6.64 -11.54
N THR A 26 -14.24 7.19 -10.52
CA THR A 26 -14.66 6.44 -9.32
C THR A 26 -15.71 5.40 -9.68
N HIS A 27 -16.68 5.71 -10.54
CA HIS A 27 -17.67 4.76 -11.01
C HIS A 27 -17.03 3.64 -11.84
N ALA A 28 -16.09 3.95 -12.73
CA ALA A 28 -15.39 2.94 -13.54
C ALA A 28 -14.61 1.94 -12.67
N VAL A 29 -13.86 2.41 -11.65
CA VAL A 29 -13.14 1.55 -10.72
C VAL A 29 -14.11 0.67 -9.92
N THR A 30 -15.17 1.24 -9.37
CA THR A 30 -16.18 0.49 -8.61
C THR A 30 -16.83 -0.58 -9.48
N THR A 31 -17.19 -0.24 -10.72
CA THR A 31 -17.75 -1.19 -11.69
C THR A 31 -16.78 -2.33 -12.00
N ALA A 32 -15.51 -2.02 -12.25
CA ALA A 32 -14.47 -3.02 -12.52
C ALA A 32 -14.28 -3.98 -11.33
N VAL A 33 -14.27 -3.46 -10.10
CA VAL A 33 -14.16 -4.27 -8.87
C VAL A 33 -15.39 -5.17 -8.69
N CYS A 34 -16.60 -4.66 -8.95
CA CYS A 34 -17.81 -5.47 -8.89
C CYS A 34 -17.82 -6.57 -9.96
N LEU A 35 -17.42 -6.25 -11.20
CA LEU A 35 -17.29 -7.25 -12.28
C LEU A 35 -16.25 -8.33 -11.92
N TYR A 36 -15.13 -7.96 -11.36
CA TYR A 36 -14.15 -8.91 -10.87
C TYR A 36 -14.75 -9.86 -9.82
N GLY A 37 -15.53 -9.33 -8.86
CA GLY A 37 -16.22 -10.13 -7.86
C GLY A 37 -17.22 -11.12 -8.48
N ILE A 38 -18.01 -10.67 -9.47
CA ILE A 38 -18.95 -11.54 -10.21
C ILE A 38 -18.18 -12.66 -10.92
N CYS A 39 -17.08 -12.34 -11.61
CA CYS A 39 -16.25 -13.34 -12.27
C CYS A 39 -15.65 -14.35 -11.28
N ALA A 40 -15.17 -13.89 -10.11
CA ALA A 40 -14.65 -14.75 -9.06
C ALA A 40 -15.73 -15.71 -8.51
N LEU A 41 -16.94 -15.20 -8.27
CA LEU A 41 -18.08 -16.04 -7.83
C LEU A 41 -18.48 -17.06 -8.89
N LEU A 42 -18.61 -16.65 -10.15
CA LEU A 42 -18.93 -17.55 -11.26
C LEU A 42 -17.85 -18.64 -11.40
N SER A 43 -16.58 -18.26 -11.32
CA SER A 43 -15.46 -19.20 -11.33
C SER A 43 -15.54 -20.21 -10.19
N ALA A 44 -15.89 -19.78 -8.98
CA ALA A 44 -16.01 -20.68 -7.82
C ALA A 44 -17.22 -21.64 -7.97
N ILE A 45 -18.34 -21.15 -8.49
CA ILE A 45 -19.56 -21.96 -8.75
C ILE A 45 -19.27 -23.03 -9.82
N CYS A 46 -18.55 -22.66 -10.87
CA CYS A 46 -18.24 -23.58 -11.99
C CYS A 46 -17.01 -24.46 -11.71
N SER A 47 -16.33 -24.26 -10.60
CA SER A 47 -15.10 -24.98 -10.28
C SER A 47 -15.38 -26.43 -9.84
N PRO A 48 -14.63 -27.41 -10.34
CA PRO A 48 -14.71 -28.79 -9.87
C PRO A 48 -14.08 -28.98 -8.48
N TYR A 49 -13.36 -27.98 -7.95
CA TYR A 49 -12.58 -28.09 -6.71
C TYR A 49 -13.39 -27.75 -5.44
N GLY A 50 -14.69 -27.57 -5.52
CA GLY A 50 -15.59 -27.47 -4.37
C GLY A 50 -15.11 -26.50 -3.29
N SER A 51 -14.83 -27.00 -2.10
CA SER A 51 -14.47 -26.17 -0.93
C SER A 51 -13.19 -25.35 -1.14
N ILE A 52 -12.25 -25.81 -1.95
CA ILE A 52 -11.00 -25.07 -2.25
C ILE A 52 -11.31 -23.80 -3.04
N ALA A 53 -12.23 -23.88 -4.02
CA ALA A 53 -12.62 -22.71 -4.79
C ALA A 53 -13.29 -21.62 -3.92
N TRP A 54 -14.04 -22.01 -2.89
CA TRP A 54 -14.72 -21.09 -1.99
C TRP A 54 -13.84 -20.55 -0.88
N ASN A 55 -13.07 -21.41 -0.22
CA ASN A 55 -12.30 -21.05 0.97
C ASN A 55 -10.82 -20.79 0.69
N GLY A 56 -10.33 -21.22 -0.47
CA GLY A 56 -8.91 -21.25 -0.78
C GLY A 56 -8.24 -22.54 -0.27
N GLU A 57 -7.00 -22.74 -0.70
CA GLU A 57 -6.16 -23.81 -0.22
C GLU A 57 -5.73 -23.55 1.22
N ARG A 58 -5.48 -24.63 1.96
CA ARG A 58 -4.99 -24.54 3.35
C ARG A 58 -3.70 -23.72 3.38
N GLU A 59 -3.60 -22.83 4.35
CA GLU A 59 -2.53 -21.83 4.55
C GLU A 59 -2.64 -20.57 3.69
N TRP A 60 -3.28 -20.61 2.52
CA TRP A 60 -3.43 -19.42 1.63
C TRP A 60 -4.79 -18.73 1.76
N TYR A 61 -5.84 -19.49 2.00
CA TYR A 61 -7.21 -19.01 2.21
C TYR A 61 -7.70 -17.91 1.23
N MET A 62 -7.17 -17.93 -0.01
CA MET A 62 -7.50 -16.95 -1.06
C MET A 62 -8.62 -17.44 -1.98
N GLY A 63 -9.71 -17.95 -1.41
CA GLY A 63 -10.90 -18.37 -2.15
C GLY A 63 -11.88 -17.23 -2.41
N ALA A 64 -13.00 -17.57 -3.08
CA ALA A 64 -14.03 -16.62 -3.46
C ALA A 64 -14.61 -15.84 -2.26
N VAL A 65 -14.73 -16.47 -1.09
CA VAL A 65 -15.19 -15.80 0.15
C VAL A 65 -14.25 -14.65 0.53
N THR A 66 -12.93 -14.89 0.54
CA THR A 66 -11.93 -13.87 0.87
C THR A 66 -11.97 -12.72 -0.15
N ILE A 67 -12.07 -13.04 -1.43
CA ILE A 67 -12.19 -12.03 -2.51
C ILE A 67 -13.45 -11.18 -2.29
N CYS A 68 -14.58 -11.79 -1.98
CA CYS A 68 -15.84 -11.07 -1.70
C CYS A 68 -15.71 -10.16 -0.46
N LEU A 69 -15.05 -10.62 0.60
CA LEU A 69 -14.80 -9.81 1.80
C LEU A 69 -13.90 -8.60 1.48
N MET A 70 -12.85 -8.79 0.69
CA MET A 70 -11.97 -7.69 0.22
C MET A 70 -12.75 -6.68 -0.62
N ILE A 71 -13.60 -7.13 -1.54
CA ILE A 71 -14.47 -6.27 -2.34
C ILE A 71 -15.46 -5.52 -1.46
N GLY A 72 -16.10 -6.20 -0.51
CA GLY A 72 -16.99 -5.57 0.48
C GLY A 72 -16.27 -4.47 1.28
N GLY A 73 -15.07 -4.75 1.77
CA GLY A 73 -14.21 -3.77 2.44
C GLY A 73 -13.88 -2.57 1.55
N PHE A 74 -13.52 -2.82 0.28
CA PHE A 74 -13.29 -1.77 -0.71
C PHE A 74 -14.53 -0.88 -0.91
N LEU A 75 -15.71 -1.48 -1.11
CA LEU A 75 -16.96 -0.74 -1.34
C LEU A 75 -17.37 0.09 -0.12
N LEU A 76 -17.22 -0.46 1.09
CA LEU A 76 -17.46 0.26 2.33
C LEU A 76 -16.50 1.44 2.48
N THR A 77 -15.21 1.23 2.23
CA THR A 77 -14.19 2.28 2.30
C THR A 77 -14.42 3.35 1.24
N ALA A 78 -14.75 2.96 0.00
CA ALA A 78 -15.05 3.89 -1.07
C ALA A 78 -16.28 4.75 -0.76
N LYS A 79 -17.29 4.20 -0.07
CA LYS A 79 -18.51 4.91 0.27
C LYS A 79 -18.38 5.78 1.54
N TYR A 80 -17.72 5.27 2.56
CA TYR A 80 -17.72 5.88 3.90
C TYR A 80 -16.34 6.36 4.36
N GLY A 81 -15.24 5.94 3.69
CA GLY A 81 -13.86 6.20 4.13
C GLY A 81 -13.34 7.62 3.90
N GLY A 82 -14.14 8.49 3.35
CA GLY A 82 -13.78 9.78 2.74
C GLY A 82 -13.21 10.89 3.63
N SER A 83 -12.63 10.62 4.79
CA SER A 83 -11.72 11.50 5.56
C SER A 83 -11.51 11.02 7.01
N CYS A 84 -11.54 9.71 7.23
CA CYS A 84 -11.28 9.19 8.57
C CYS A 84 -9.79 9.32 8.90
N LYS A 85 -9.39 10.46 9.52
CA LYS A 85 -8.02 10.68 9.98
C LYS A 85 -7.52 9.54 10.86
N THR A 86 -8.38 8.96 11.66
CA THR A 86 -8.07 7.81 12.52
C THR A 86 -7.68 6.59 11.69
N ALA A 87 -8.40 6.27 10.62
CA ALA A 87 -8.06 5.14 9.74
C ALA A 87 -6.70 5.33 9.06
N ILE A 88 -6.39 6.57 8.65
CA ILE A 88 -5.09 6.93 8.06
C ILE A 88 -3.97 6.66 9.07
N TRP A 89 -4.10 7.12 10.30
CA TRP A 89 -3.08 6.92 11.33
C TRP A 89 -2.99 5.46 11.82
N LEU A 90 -4.09 4.72 11.84
CA LEU A 90 -4.07 3.29 12.11
C LEU A 90 -3.33 2.51 11.00
N GLY A 91 -3.55 2.89 9.74
CA GLY A 91 -2.80 2.33 8.61
C GLY A 91 -1.29 2.57 8.75
N GLU A 92 -0.89 3.81 9.07
CA GLU A 92 0.53 4.14 9.31
C GLU A 92 1.09 3.38 10.52
N ALA A 93 0.35 3.28 11.63
CA ALA A 93 0.77 2.52 12.79
C ALA A 93 0.96 1.02 12.46
N ALA A 94 0.08 0.44 11.65
CA ALA A 94 0.24 -0.93 11.16
C ALA A 94 1.49 -1.09 10.28
N PHE A 95 1.76 -0.12 9.40
CA PHE A 95 2.97 -0.12 8.57
C PHE A 95 4.24 -0.05 9.42
N VAL A 96 4.29 0.84 10.42
CA VAL A 96 5.38 0.93 11.39
C VAL A 96 5.56 -0.40 12.14
N ALA A 97 4.47 -1.01 12.63
CA ALA A 97 4.53 -2.26 13.37
C ALA A 97 5.09 -3.42 12.52
N VAL A 98 4.60 -3.59 11.29
CA VAL A 98 5.10 -4.62 10.36
C VAL A 98 6.57 -4.39 10.03
N THR A 99 6.97 -3.14 9.80
CA THR A 99 8.36 -2.77 9.51
C THR A 99 9.28 -3.08 10.71
N LEU A 100 8.86 -2.75 11.93
CA LEU A 100 9.63 -3.06 13.14
C LEU A 100 9.74 -4.57 13.39
N ILE A 101 8.67 -5.33 13.19
CA ILE A 101 8.72 -6.80 13.31
C ILE A 101 9.69 -7.38 12.29
N GLY A 102 9.64 -6.92 11.04
CA GLY A 102 10.60 -7.34 10.00
C GLY A 102 12.04 -7.03 10.34
N LEU A 103 12.30 -5.84 10.89
CA LEU A 103 13.64 -5.45 11.36
C LEU A 103 14.11 -6.35 12.51
N LEU A 104 13.27 -6.61 13.50
CA LEU A 104 13.59 -7.49 14.62
C LEU A 104 13.89 -8.92 14.13
N GLN A 105 13.09 -9.46 13.23
CA GLN A 105 13.35 -10.77 12.62
C GLN A 105 14.67 -10.80 11.87
N LYS A 106 15.02 -9.74 11.15
CA LYS A 106 16.30 -9.65 10.44
C LYS A 106 17.50 -9.58 11.39
N LEU A 107 17.30 -9.04 12.59
CA LEU A 107 18.30 -9.01 13.66
C LEU A 107 18.36 -10.31 14.49
N GLY A 108 17.59 -11.34 14.10
CA GLY A 108 17.53 -12.62 14.81
C GLY A 108 16.56 -12.64 15.99
N TYR A 109 15.74 -11.60 16.17
CA TYR A 109 14.72 -11.54 17.20
C TYR A 109 13.33 -11.82 16.63
N ASP A 110 12.67 -12.87 17.11
CA ASP A 110 11.28 -13.19 16.75
C ASP A 110 10.36 -13.07 17.98
N PRO A 111 9.96 -11.85 18.35
CA PRO A 111 9.21 -11.59 19.57
C PRO A 111 7.82 -12.23 19.58
N LEU A 112 7.25 -12.51 18.42
CA LEU A 112 5.93 -13.11 18.27
C LEU A 112 5.99 -14.60 17.98
N GLY A 113 7.18 -15.19 17.83
CA GLY A 113 7.37 -16.60 17.51
C GLY A 113 6.83 -16.99 16.11
N LEU A 114 6.79 -16.06 15.17
CA LEU A 114 6.22 -16.27 13.83
C LEU A 114 7.11 -17.14 12.93
N LEU A 115 8.41 -17.23 13.24
CA LEU A 115 9.37 -18.07 12.52
C LEU A 115 9.38 -19.51 13.04
N LYS A 116 8.71 -19.80 14.16
CA LYS A 116 8.64 -21.15 14.73
C LYS A 116 7.92 -22.09 13.77
N GLY A 117 8.58 -23.16 13.37
CA GLY A 117 8.04 -24.15 12.43
C GLY A 117 8.44 -23.95 10.96
N TYR A 118 9.06 -22.83 10.62
CA TYR A 118 9.63 -22.59 9.28
C TYR A 118 11.12 -22.92 9.23
N VAL A 119 11.68 -23.46 10.31
CA VAL A 119 13.10 -23.67 10.46
C VAL A 119 13.50 -24.98 9.84
N VAL A 120 14.21 -24.93 8.71
CA VAL A 120 15.00 -26.04 8.21
C VAL A 120 16.38 -25.50 7.80
N GLY A 121 17.36 -25.66 8.69
CA GLY A 121 18.76 -25.30 8.44
C GLY A 121 19.06 -23.78 8.51
N ASP A 122 20.10 -23.33 7.78
CA ASP A 122 20.57 -21.93 7.75
C ASP A 122 19.56 -20.90 7.20
N TRP A 123 18.35 -21.34 6.95
CA TRP A 123 17.23 -20.53 6.46
C TRP A 123 16.71 -19.52 7.50
N GLU A 124 16.94 -19.78 8.77
CA GLU A 124 16.41 -19.00 9.89
C GLU A 124 16.80 -17.53 9.87
N PHE A 125 18.03 -17.22 9.44
CA PHE A 125 18.59 -15.87 9.51
C PHE A 125 18.39 -15.04 8.24
N THR A 126 17.89 -15.62 7.17
CA THR A 126 17.77 -14.94 5.87
C THR A 126 16.35 -14.48 5.55
N HIS A 127 15.34 -15.03 6.21
CA HIS A 127 13.95 -14.80 5.85
C HIS A 127 13.21 -13.92 6.86
N MET A 128 12.56 -12.88 6.34
CA MET A 128 11.60 -12.06 7.07
C MET A 128 10.22 -12.45 6.62
N LEU A 129 9.43 -13.03 7.51
CA LEU A 129 8.04 -13.38 7.22
C LEU A 129 7.07 -12.31 7.74
N THR A 130 7.49 -11.54 8.74
CA THR A 130 6.67 -10.58 9.48
C THR A 130 5.36 -11.22 9.95
N THR A 131 4.30 -10.45 10.06
CA THR A 131 2.93 -10.97 10.30
C THR A 131 2.25 -11.46 9.03
N LEU A 132 2.88 -11.31 7.86
CA LEU A 132 2.31 -11.66 6.56
C LEU A 132 2.64 -13.08 6.11
N GLY A 133 3.62 -13.72 6.76
CA GLY A 133 3.95 -15.14 6.57
C GLY A 133 4.68 -15.48 5.26
N ASN A 134 4.93 -14.50 4.37
CA ASN A 134 5.61 -14.73 3.10
C ASN A 134 6.31 -13.45 2.60
N SER A 135 7.55 -13.58 2.11
CA SER A 135 8.35 -12.45 1.62
C SER A 135 7.73 -11.75 0.39
N ASN A 136 7.10 -12.50 -0.51
CA ASN A 136 6.44 -11.93 -1.68
C ASN A 136 5.19 -11.12 -1.28
N TRP A 137 4.46 -11.57 -0.26
CA TRP A 137 3.32 -10.83 0.29
C TRP A 137 3.77 -9.56 1.00
N LEU A 138 4.91 -9.62 1.69
CA LEU A 138 5.54 -8.45 2.28
C LEU A 138 5.86 -7.40 1.20
N SER A 139 6.41 -7.81 0.06
CA SER A 139 6.66 -6.92 -1.08
C SER A 139 5.36 -6.30 -1.60
N GLY A 140 4.30 -7.10 -1.76
CA GLY A 140 2.97 -6.62 -2.15
C GLY A 140 2.39 -5.62 -1.15
N TYR A 141 2.51 -5.88 0.14
CA TYR A 141 2.09 -4.96 1.19
C TYR A 141 2.85 -3.63 1.13
N TYR A 142 4.16 -3.68 1.01
CA TYR A 142 4.99 -2.48 0.90
C TYR A 142 4.72 -1.69 -0.39
N SER A 143 4.34 -2.34 -1.50
CA SER A 143 3.98 -1.64 -2.74
C SER A 143 2.79 -0.68 -2.56
N VAL A 144 1.91 -0.95 -1.61
CA VAL A 144 0.75 -0.12 -1.27
C VAL A 144 1.05 0.84 -0.13
N MET A 145 1.66 0.33 0.94
CA MET A 145 1.84 1.11 2.16
C MET A 145 2.98 2.12 2.08
N PHE A 146 4.02 1.85 1.31
CA PHE A 146 5.13 2.78 1.14
C PHE A 146 4.69 4.10 0.46
N PRO A 147 4.01 4.12 -0.72
CA PRO A 147 3.50 5.37 -1.30
C PRO A 147 2.51 6.09 -0.38
N PHE A 148 1.73 5.34 0.40
CA PHE A 148 0.81 5.91 1.37
C PHE A 148 1.58 6.66 2.48
N SER A 149 2.56 6.02 3.11
CA SER A 149 3.41 6.62 4.14
C SER A 149 4.25 7.78 3.60
N MET A 150 4.78 7.68 2.36
CA MET A 150 5.46 8.80 1.68
C MET A 150 4.54 10.02 1.54
N THR A 151 3.27 9.81 1.20
CA THR A 151 2.29 10.91 1.13
C THR A 151 2.08 11.57 2.50
N LEU A 152 2.03 10.79 3.59
CA LEU A 152 1.94 11.31 4.95
C LEU A 152 3.22 12.07 5.35
N PHE A 153 4.38 11.56 4.98
CA PHE A 153 5.66 12.22 5.18
C PHE A 153 5.68 13.61 4.53
N HIS A 154 5.36 13.71 3.24
CA HIS A 154 5.32 14.99 2.53
C HIS A 154 4.34 15.98 3.16
N ARG A 155 3.13 15.53 3.50
CA ARG A 155 2.14 16.39 4.18
C ARG A 155 2.62 16.86 5.56
N ALA A 156 3.39 16.03 6.27
CA ALA A 156 3.96 16.41 7.57
C ALA A 156 5.08 17.45 7.41
N VAL A 157 5.93 17.30 6.37
CA VAL A 157 6.97 18.28 6.02
C VAL A 157 6.34 19.63 5.67
N GLU A 158 5.36 19.65 4.74
CA GLU A 158 4.65 20.87 4.35
C GLU A 158 3.96 21.56 5.52
N ALA A 159 3.42 20.78 6.45
CA ALA A 159 2.78 21.31 7.67
C ALA A 159 3.78 21.70 8.77
N GLY A 160 5.08 21.54 8.59
CA GLY A 160 6.13 21.83 9.57
C GLY A 160 6.07 20.97 10.83
N LYS A 161 5.45 19.78 10.77
CA LYS A 161 5.24 18.88 11.93
C LYS A 161 6.42 17.94 12.13
N LYS A 162 7.41 18.33 12.94
CA LYS A 162 8.66 17.57 13.16
C LYS A 162 8.45 16.12 13.59
N GLY A 163 7.56 15.83 14.55
CA GLY A 163 7.30 14.48 15.05
C GLY A 163 6.78 13.51 13.97
N PRO A 164 5.64 13.80 13.32
CA PRO A 164 5.15 13.00 12.20
C PRO A 164 6.13 12.88 11.03
N THR A 165 6.89 13.93 10.72
CA THR A 165 7.92 13.89 9.67
C THR A 165 9.02 12.90 10.02
N LEU A 166 9.55 12.95 11.25
CA LEU A 166 10.59 12.04 11.69
C LEU A 166 10.09 10.59 11.71
N LEU A 167 8.90 10.35 12.24
CA LEU A 167 8.31 9.00 12.32
C LEU A 167 8.13 8.38 10.93
N ALA A 168 7.40 9.06 10.04
CA ALA A 168 7.15 8.57 8.70
C ALA A 168 8.43 8.46 7.86
N GLY A 169 9.35 9.43 7.98
CA GLY A 169 10.64 9.40 7.30
C GLY A 169 11.49 8.21 7.71
N THR A 170 11.66 8.00 9.02
CA THR A 170 12.42 6.84 9.55
C THR A 170 11.77 5.52 9.15
N CYS A 171 10.44 5.42 9.24
CA CYS A 171 9.73 4.20 8.85
C CYS A 171 9.92 3.90 7.35
N ASN A 172 9.83 4.90 6.48
CA ASN A 172 10.07 4.72 5.05
C ASN A 172 11.50 4.29 4.73
N MET A 173 12.51 4.85 5.42
CA MET A 173 13.90 4.41 5.27
C MET A 173 14.07 2.94 5.68
N LEU A 174 13.55 2.55 6.84
CA LEU A 174 13.62 1.17 7.31
C LEU A 174 12.86 0.22 6.40
N ALA A 175 11.68 0.60 5.92
CA ALA A 175 10.88 -0.20 4.99
C ALA A 175 11.62 -0.43 3.66
N MET A 176 12.28 0.59 3.11
CA MET A 176 13.09 0.46 1.91
C MET A 176 14.27 -0.47 2.14
N MET A 177 15.00 -0.29 3.24
CA MET A 177 16.10 -1.16 3.62
C MET A 177 15.64 -2.62 3.75
N LEU A 178 14.50 -2.87 4.40
CA LEU A 178 13.97 -4.23 4.56
C LEU A 178 13.52 -4.85 3.23
N LEU A 179 12.95 -4.06 2.30
CA LEU A 179 12.63 -4.53 0.95
C LEU A 179 13.88 -5.03 0.20
N LEU A 180 15.00 -4.34 0.36
CA LEU A 180 16.26 -4.75 -0.26
C LEU A 180 16.90 -5.95 0.45
N LEU A 181 16.77 -6.02 1.78
CA LEU A 181 17.38 -7.06 2.60
C LEU A 181 16.58 -8.37 2.68
N GLN A 182 15.35 -8.39 2.20
CA GLN A 182 14.51 -9.60 2.28
C GLN A 182 14.97 -10.74 1.34
N GLY A 183 15.88 -10.47 0.39
CA GLY A 183 16.42 -11.49 -0.52
C GLY A 183 15.47 -11.97 -1.60
N SER A 184 14.41 -11.21 -1.90
CA SER A 184 13.42 -11.54 -2.93
C SER A 184 13.53 -10.57 -4.10
N ASP A 185 13.61 -11.09 -5.34
CA ASP A 185 13.62 -10.26 -6.56
C ASP A 185 12.39 -9.37 -6.65
N SER A 186 11.24 -9.85 -6.18
CA SER A 186 10.01 -9.05 -6.11
C SER A 186 10.16 -7.82 -5.21
N GLY A 187 10.91 -7.93 -4.12
CA GLY A 187 11.20 -6.80 -3.22
C GLY A 187 12.01 -5.71 -3.91
N VAL A 188 13.05 -6.09 -4.63
CA VAL A 188 13.89 -5.14 -5.40
C VAL A 188 13.07 -4.44 -6.48
N ILE A 189 12.28 -5.20 -7.26
CA ILE A 189 11.41 -4.65 -8.30
C ILE A 189 10.40 -3.67 -7.70
N VAL A 190 9.76 -4.02 -6.57
CA VAL A 190 8.82 -3.15 -5.88
C VAL A 190 9.52 -1.89 -5.38
N ALA A 191 10.68 -2.01 -4.73
CA ALA A 191 11.44 -0.87 -4.22
C ALA A 191 11.76 0.13 -5.36
N CYS A 192 12.33 -0.35 -6.47
CA CYS A 192 12.67 0.49 -7.62
C CYS A 192 11.43 1.12 -8.26
N THR A 193 10.35 0.34 -8.44
CA THR A 193 9.11 0.83 -9.06
C THR A 193 8.44 1.89 -8.20
N VAL A 194 8.27 1.62 -6.90
CA VAL A 194 7.62 2.56 -5.98
C VAL A 194 8.42 3.85 -5.85
N MET A 195 9.74 3.76 -5.71
CA MET A 195 10.61 4.93 -5.66
C MET A 195 10.54 5.74 -6.96
N GLY A 196 10.57 5.09 -8.10
CA GLY A 196 10.44 5.75 -9.40
C GLY A 196 9.10 6.48 -9.57
N VAL A 197 8.01 5.85 -9.18
CA VAL A 197 6.66 6.45 -9.22
C VAL A 197 6.55 7.62 -8.24
N CYS A 198 6.99 7.45 -6.99
CA CYS A 198 6.96 8.51 -5.99
C CYS A 198 7.80 9.71 -6.45
N PHE A 199 9.03 9.47 -6.92
CA PHE A 199 9.89 10.51 -7.48
C PHE A 199 9.23 11.24 -8.66
N TRP A 200 8.63 10.49 -9.60
CA TRP A 200 7.97 11.09 -10.76
C TRP A 200 6.77 11.96 -10.38
N LEU A 201 5.99 11.55 -9.39
CA LEU A 201 4.85 12.31 -8.88
C LEU A 201 5.32 13.57 -8.13
N ASP A 202 6.31 13.43 -7.27
CA ASP A 202 6.76 14.50 -6.38
C ASP A 202 7.51 15.62 -7.13
N ARG A 203 8.34 15.27 -8.13
CA ARG A 203 9.08 16.27 -8.92
C ARG A 203 8.18 17.33 -9.55
N LYS A 204 6.89 17.01 -9.74
CA LYS A 204 5.90 17.94 -10.31
C LYS A 204 5.21 18.79 -9.24
N GLN A 205 5.25 18.39 -7.99
CA GLN A 205 4.47 19.02 -6.93
C GLN A 205 5.31 19.83 -5.95
N THR A 206 6.41 19.29 -5.47
CA THR A 206 7.16 19.86 -4.34
C THR A 206 8.60 20.22 -4.66
N GLY A 207 9.21 19.60 -5.67
CA GLY A 207 10.62 19.83 -6.02
C GLY A 207 11.64 19.30 -5.01
N HIS A 208 11.21 18.60 -3.96
CA HIS A 208 12.08 18.03 -2.92
C HIS A 208 12.65 16.65 -3.30
N TRP A 209 13.21 16.57 -4.51
CA TRP A 209 13.78 15.31 -5.04
C TRP A 209 15.00 14.80 -4.25
N GLU A 210 15.64 15.66 -3.47
CA GLU A 210 16.81 15.31 -2.63
C GLU A 210 16.46 14.22 -1.60
N VAL A 211 15.22 14.21 -1.10
CA VAL A 211 14.73 13.21 -0.13
C VAL A 211 14.81 11.79 -0.71
N TYR A 212 14.54 11.62 -1.99
CA TYR A 212 14.57 10.30 -2.64
C TYR A 212 15.99 9.76 -2.77
N PHE A 213 16.98 10.63 -2.96
CA PHE A 213 18.39 10.22 -2.95
C PHE A 213 18.83 9.78 -1.57
N LEU A 214 18.34 10.39 -0.51
CA LEU A 214 18.60 9.93 0.86
C LEU A 214 18.04 8.53 1.11
N PHE A 215 16.85 8.22 0.60
CA PHE A 215 16.27 6.89 0.70
C PHE A 215 17.00 5.82 -0.14
N LEU A 216 17.62 6.22 -1.24
CA LEU A 216 18.44 5.31 -2.06
C LEU A 216 19.85 5.10 -1.52
N ALA A 217 20.34 6.04 -0.72
CA ALA A 217 21.70 5.98 -0.14
C ALA A 217 21.76 5.25 1.22
N ALA A 218 20.59 4.95 1.83
CA ALA A 218 20.46 4.23 3.09
C ALA A 218 20.39 2.73 2.90
#